data_817b254f3c1049f79a9f204df4ca7f81
#
_entry.id   817b254f3c1049f79a9f204df4ca7f81
#
_cell.length_a   1.000
_cell.length_b   1.000
_cell.length_c   1.000
_cell.angle_alpha   90.00
_cell.angle_beta   90.00
_cell.angle_gamma   90.00
#
_symmetry.space_group_name_H-M   'P 1'
#
loop_
_entity.id
_entity.type
_entity.pdbx_description
1 polymer ?
#
loop_
_entity_poly.entity_id
_entity_poly.type
_entity_poly.pdbx_seq_one_letter_code
_entity_poly.pdbx_strand_id
1 'polypeptide(L)'
;MKPQLIESRGFQPETHTITTADGYILRVFRIVNRQLRNSGRRLRPRPLVLWHGVAVTSDSWLFSTLGAIDNRGLYRENNGILNDCDRNVTSTLAFTLSACGYDVWLPNTRGTHYSQDHITLNSNRDSRYWQFTLTEMAVYDIPAVVRYILQITNSDSVSYIGHSLGTAQMFALLSLVPDFEQFIKPFIALAPIAYLGHIESIGRLGVPLEPILRAFPGPLGIPVPIAQIIGIFVCGNELLVNLCADIFYAINGYDAQNFNKIYASAYSKNLVSIVPIDAAHSGASVSTWVYAHLAQLVVNKCFRRFDYGITQNQRHYGQATPPSYPLCNITSRNIALFRGLNDLLADNMDVSLLVQQLSVPLLDNYIVPDPKWNHQDFQLGTYQGA
;
A
#
# COMPACT_ATOMS: atom_id res chain seq x y z
N MET A 1 -4.77 16.32 -7.25
CA MET A 1 -5.95 15.40 -7.31
C MET A 1 -6.38 14.86 -5.96
N LYS A 2 -5.47 14.49 -5.05
CA LYS A 2 -5.86 13.94 -3.73
C LYS A 2 -6.61 14.86 -2.79
N PRO A 3 -6.22 16.13 -2.62
CA PRO A 3 -7.02 17.04 -1.83
C PRO A 3 -8.49 17.01 -2.27
N GLN A 4 -8.73 16.99 -3.58
CA GLN A 4 -10.07 16.99 -4.17
C GLN A 4 -10.89 15.73 -3.85
N LEU A 5 -10.26 14.52 -3.81
CA LEU A 5 -10.96 13.29 -3.42
C LEU A 5 -11.40 13.34 -1.96
N ILE A 6 -10.52 13.79 -1.08
CA ILE A 6 -10.83 13.94 0.35
C ILE A 6 -11.91 15.01 0.55
N GLU A 7 -11.77 16.16 -0.13
CA GLU A 7 -12.74 17.28 -0.09
C GLU A 7 -14.11 16.86 -0.62
N SER A 8 -14.16 16.08 -1.72
CA SER A 8 -15.42 15.61 -2.32
C SER A 8 -16.24 14.71 -1.39
N ARG A 9 -15.61 14.16 -0.35
CA ARG A 9 -16.27 13.36 0.69
C ARG A 9 -16.59 14.16 1.94
N GLY A 10 -16.33 15.48 1.93
CA GLY A 10 -16.62 16.41 3.03
C GLY A 10 -15.54 16.48 4.10
N PHE A 11 -14.43 15.75 3.94
CA PHE A 11 -13.27 15.85 4.83
C PHE A 11 -12.34 16.99 4.39
N GLN A 12 -11.52 17.47 5.31
CA GLN A 12 -10.46 18.42 5.00
C GLN A 12 -9.13 17.70 4.79
N PRO A 13 -8.46 17.88 3.65
CA PRO A 13 -7.09 17.39 3.47
C PRO A 13 -6.07 18.32 4.10
N GLU A 14 -5.06 17.77 4.74
CA GLU A 14 -3.78 18.43 5.02
C GLU A 14 -2.70 17.75 4.18
N THR A 15 -1.77 18.55 3.65
CA THR A 15 -0.66 18.07 2.84
C THR A 15 0.66 18.38 3.53
N HIS A 16 1.45 17.35 3.77
CA HIS A 16 2.74 17.45 4.44
C HIS A 16 3.86 17.02 3.48
N THR A 17 5.01 17.67 3.62
CA THR A 17 6.23 17.38 2.86
C THR A 17 7.30 16.97 3.83
N ILE A 18 7.89 15.79 3.63
CA ILE A 18 8.83 15.17 4.57
C ILE A 18 10.10 14.80 3.82
N THR A 19 11.24 15.29 4.27
CA THR A 19 12.53 14.93 3.68
C THR A 19 13.13 13.76 4.44
N THR A 20 13.51 12.71 3.71
CA THR A 20 14.21 11.54 4.27
C THR A 20 15.69 11.85 4.51
N ALA A 21 16.36 11.05 5.33
CA ALA A 21 17.77 11.24 5.65
C ALA A 21 18.69 11.11 4.43
N ASP A 22 18.26 10.38 3.40
CA ASP A 22 18.96 10.22 2.13
C ASP A 22 18.49 11.20 1.04
N GLY A 23 17.64 12.19 1.37
CA GLY A 23 17.32 13.35 0.56
C GLY A 23 16.06 13.26 -0.29
N TYR A 24 15.29 12.17 -0.25
CA TYR A 24 14.00 12.09 -0.94
C TYR A 24 12.95 12.94 -0.24
N ILE A 25 12.06 13.54 -1.01
CA ILE A 25 11.01 14.42 -0.52
C ILE A 25 9.67 13.72 -0.71
N LEU A 26 9.08 13.26 0.38
CA LEU A 26 7.85 12.49 0.40
C LEU A 26 6.64 13.38 0.62
N ARG A 27 5.55 13.08 -0.09
CA ARG A 27 4.25 13.71 0.11
C ARG A 27 3.36 12.81 0.97
N VAL A 28 2.84 13.38 2.04
CA VAL A 28 1.92 12.69 2.96
C VAL A 28 0.64 13.50 3.07
N PHE A 29 -0.49 12.82 2.96
CA PHE A 29 -1.79 13.45 3.17
C PHE A 29 -2.38 13.03 4.51
N ARG A 30 -3.12 13.94 5.15
CA ARG A 30 -3.85 13.69 6.40
C ARG A 30 -5.32 13.99 6.18
N ILE A 31 -6.19 13.10 6.62
CA ILE A 31 -7.64 13.28 6.55
C ILE A 31 -8.13 13.90 7.85
N VAL A 32 -8.66 15.11 7.78
CA VAL A 32 -9.18 15.80 8.95
C VAL A 32 -10.71 15.86 8.92
N ASN A 33 -11.34 15.28 9.94
CA ASN A 33 -12.78 15.32 10.15
C ASN A 33 -13.14 16.48 11.08
N ARG A 34 -13.40 17.66 10.49
CA ARG A 34 -13.77 18.85 11.27
C ARG A 34 -15.09 18.71 12.01
N GLN A 35 -16.09 18.07 11.39
CA GLN A 35 -17.41 17.87 11.97
C GLN A 35 -17.30 17.04 13.25
N LEU A 36 -16.51 15.99 13.22
CA LEU A 36 -16.27 15.15 14.38
C LEU A 36 -15.52 15.92 15.48
N ARG A 37 -14.49 16.70 15.13
CA ARG A 37 -13.77 17.55 16.09
C ARG A 37 -14.70 18.55 16.78
N ASN A 38 -15.62 19.15 16.03
CA ASN A 38 -16.58 20.13 16.53
C ASN A 38 -17.73 19.51 17.32
N SER A 39 -18.02 18.22 17.15
CA SER A 39 -19.13 17.53 17.82
C SER A 39 -18.84 17.16 19.29
N GLY A 40 -17.62 17.41 19.78
CA GLY A 40 -17.20 17.01 21.13
C GLY A 40 -16.98 15.49 21.30
N ARG A 41 -17.08 14.70 20.23
CA ARG A 41 -16.80 13.25 20.28
C ARG A 41 -15.31 13.01 20.52
N ARG A 42 -15.02 11.94 21.28
CA ARG A 42 -13.64 11.59 21.62
C ARG A 42 -12.89 11.12 20.38
N LEU A 43 -11.79 11.78 20.06
CA LEU A 43 -10.83 11.33 19.07
C LEU A 43 -9.96 10.20 19.64
N ARG A 44 -9.52 9.30 18.79
CA ARG A 44 -8.56 8.26 19.15
C ARG A 44 -7.18 8.91 19.33
N PRO A 45 -6.46 8.63 20.42
CA PRO A 45 -5.25 9.38 20.75
C PRO A 45 -4.06 9.07 19.84
N ARG A 46 -4.07 7.88 19.19
CA ARG A 46 -2.93 7.41 18.39
C ARG A 46 -3.17 7.67 16.90
N PRO A 47 -2.21 8.33 16.19
CA PRO A 47 -2.27 8.48 14.76
C PRO A 47 -2.24 7.12 14.05
N LEU A 48 -2.89 7.05 12.90
CA LEU A 48 -2.99 5.85 12.09
C LEU A 48 -2.40 6.10 10.71
N VAL A 49 -1.43 5.29 10.34
CA VAL A 49 -0.74 5.35 9.04
C VAL A 49 -1.27 4.24 8.14
N LEU A 50 -1.75 4.58 6.96
CA LEU A 50 -2.14 3.63 5.91
C LEU A 50 -1.08 3.64 4.80
N TRP A 51 -0.28 2.59 4.73
CA TRP A 51 0.85 2.49 3.82
C TRP A 51 0.52 1.59 2.62
N HIS A 52 0.63 2.14 1.41
CA HIS A 52 0.21 1.49 0.17
C HIS A 52 1.18 0.41 -0.34
N GLY A 53 0.73 -0.39 -1.32
CA GLY A 53 1.47 -1.43 -2.00
C GLY A 53 2.33 -0.92 -3.18
N VAL A 54 2.83 -1.86 -3.99
CA VAL A 54 3.60 -1.56 -5.21
C VAL A 54 2.67 -1.05 -6.31
N ALA A 55 3.19 -0.19 -7.19
CA ALA A 55 2.50 0.35 -8.38
C ALA A 55 1.21 1.13 -8.10
N VAL A 56 0.93 1.44 -6.85
CA VAL A 56 -0.18 2.28 -6.42
C VAL A 56 0.33 3.46 -5.59
N THR A 57 -0.56 4.36 -5.25
CA THR A 57 -0.31 5.45 -4.32
C THR A 57 -1.25 5.31 -3.13
N SER A 58 -1.14 6.22 -2.17
CA SER A 58 -2.11 6.30 -1.10
C SER A 58 -3.55 6.57 -1.59
N ASP A 59 -3.79 6.80 -2.91
CA ASP A 59 -5.14 6.88 -3.51
C ASP A 59 -5.90 5.56 -3.37
N SER A 60 -5.21 4.42 -3.40
CA SER A 60 -5.82 3.11 -3.25
C SER A 60 -6.68 2.96 -1.98
N TRP A 61 -6.40 3.73 -0.94
CA TRP A 61 -7.19 3.76 0.30
C TRP A 61 -8.48 4.58 0.23
N LEU A 62 -8.77 5.24 -0.92
CA LEU A 62 -9.86 6.20 -1.08
C LEU A 62 -10.93 5.79 -2.10
N PHE A 63 -10.79 4.64 -2.78
CA PHE A 63 -11.56 4.34 -3.98
C PHE A 63 -12.73 3.38 -3.83
N SER A 64 -12.87 2.64 -2.71
CA SER A 64 -13.79 1.52 -2.64
C SER A 64 -15.24 1.89 -3.00
N THR A 65 -15.86 2.85 -2.30
CA THR A 65 -17.22 3.30 -2.58
C THR A 65 -17.35 4.81 -2.53
N LEU A 66 -18.41 5.33 -3.16
CA LEU A 66 -18.78 6.73 -3.06
C LEU A 66 -19.59 6.98 -1.78
N GLY A 67 -19.33 8.11 -1.16
CA GLY A 67 -20.02 8.52 0.06
C GLY A 67 -19.61 9.91 0.48
N ALA A 68 -20.13 10.37 1.60
CA ALA A 68 -19.74 11.63 2.23
C ALA A 68 -19.97 11.58 3.73
N ILE A 69 -19.31 12.48 4.48
CA ILE A 69 -19.63 12.69 5.90
C ILE A 69 -20.88 13.53 6.06
N ASP A 70 -21.67 13.21 7.08
CA ASP A 70 -22.79 14.02 7.51
C ASP A 70 -22.33 15.17 8.44
N ASN A 71 -23.27 15.99 8.89
CA ASN A 71 -23.03 17.12 9.80
C ASN A 71 -22.53 16.69 11.21
N ARG A 72 -22.60 15.40 11.54
CA ARG A 72 -22.06 14.80 12.77
C ARG A 72 -20.67 14.20 12.58
N GLY A 73 -20.15 14.21 11.33
CA GLY A 73 -18.87 13.62 10.97
C GLY A 73 -18.90 12.10 10.80
N LEU A 74 -20.08 11.48 10.62
CA LEU A 74 -20.23 10.06 10.30
C LEU A 74 -20.21 9.88 8.80
N TYR A 75 -19.50 8.86 8.31
CA TYR A 75 -19.40 8.55 6.88
C TYR A 75 -20.61 7.70 6.45
N ARG A 76 -21.27 8.14 5.40
CA ARG A 76 -22.38 7.43 4.76
C ARG A 76 -22.02 7.13 3.31
N GLU A 77 -22.14 5.90 2.93
CA GLU A 77 -22.02 5.48 1.53
C GLU A 77 -23.30 5.75 0.73
N ASN A 78 -23.17 5.92 -0.58
CA ASN A 78 -24.30 6.17 -1.47
C ASN A 78 -25.30 5.00 -1.53
N ASN A 79 -24.88 3.80 -1.16
CA ASN A 79 -25.74 2.63 -0.97
C ASN A 79 -26.62 2.70 0.30
N GLY A 80 -26.48 3.77 1.10
CA GLY A 80 -27.23 4.01 2.33
C GLY A 80 -26.57 3.48 3.60
N ILE A 81 -25.47 2.73 3.52
CA ILE A 81 -24.75 2.25 4.70
C ILE A 81 -24.15 3.43 5.46
N LEU A 82 -24.49 3.53 6.74
CA LEU A 82 -23.91 4.50 7.67
C LEU A 82 -22.88 3.80 8.54
N ASN A 83 -21.66 4.31 8.54
CA ASN A 83 -20.61 3.85 9.42
C ASN A 83 -20.93 4.22 10.88
N ASP A 84 -21.18 3.23 11.72
CA ASP A 84 -21.38 3.40 13.18
C ASP A 84 -20.15 3.01 14.01
N CYS A 85 -19.07 2.56 13.31
CA CYS A 85 -17.78 2.18 13.88
C CYS A 85 -17.76 0.91 14.76
N ASP A 86 -18.88 0.27 14.96
CA ASP A 86 -18.99 -0.90 15.82
C ASP A 86 -19.58 -2.12 15.07
N ARG A 87 -20.69 -1.91 14.34
CA ARG A 87 -21.43 -2.99 13.67
C ARG A 87 -21.47 -2.81 12.16
N ASN A 88 -21.63 -1.58 11.71
CA ASN A 88 -21.68 -1.25 10.30
C ASN A 88 -20.42 -0.49 9.93
N VAL A 89 -19.54 -1.13 9.18
CA VAL A 89 -18.33 -0.52 8.63
C VAL A 89 -18.52 -0.30 7.14
N THR A 90 -18.13 0.89 6.69
CA THR A 90 -18.16 1.25 5.28
C THR A 90 -16.92 0.75 4.55
N SER A 91 -17.01 0.56 3.23
CA SER A 91 -15.96 -0.11 2.44
C SER A 91 -14.67 0.70 2.29
N THR A 92 -14.74 2.04 2.29
CA THR A 92 -13.55 2.88 2.11
C THR A 92 -12.81 3.09 3.42
N LEU A 93 -11.81 2.24 3.68
CA LEU A 93 -11.12 2.13 4.96
C LEU A 93 -10.62 3.47 5.52
N ALA A 94 -10.01 4.33 4.68
CA ALA A 94 -9.46 5.61 5.15
C ALA A 94 -10.54 6.57 5.67
N PHE A 95 -11.67 6.65 4.97
CA PHE A 95 -12.78 7.51 5.39
C PHE A 95 -13.54 6.93 6.57
N THR A 96 -13.74 5.61 6.58
CA THR A 96 -14.32 4.86 7.69
C THR A 96 -13.56 5.13 8.99
N LEU A 97 -12.26 4.93 8.98
CA LEU A 97 -11.42 5.13 10.15
C LEU A 97 -11.39 6.60 10.61
N SER A 98 -11.33 7.55 9.66
CA SER A 98 -11.40 8.98 10.00
C SER A 98 -12.76 9.36 10.61
N ALA A 99 -13.88 8.80 10.12
CA ALA A 99 -15.20 8.99 10.70
C ALA A 99 -15.34 8.34 12.09
N CYS A 100 -14.54 7.30 12.36
CA CYS A 100 -14.45 6.65 13.68
C CYS A 100 -13.48 7.34 14.65
N GLY A 101 -12.97 8.52 14.28
CA GLY A 101 -12.16 9.35 15.17
C GLY A 101 -10.66 9.04 15.14
N TYR A 102 -10.20 8.23 14.20
CA TYR A 102 -8.76 8.05 13.99
C TYR A 102 -8.16 9.22 13.22
N ASP A 103 -6.95 9.59 13.57
CA ASP A 103 -6.14 10.57 12.86
C ASP A 103 -5.39 9.87 11.72
N VAL A 104 -5.97 9.89 10.52
CA VAL A 104 -5.54 9.06 9.38
C VAL A 104 -4.51 9.80 8.53
N TRP A 105 -3.34 9.17 8.34
CA TRP A 105 -2.23 9.64 7.56
C TRP A 105 -1.95 8.70 6.38
N LEU A 106 -1.78 9.27 5.21
CA LEU A 106 -1.67 8.59 3.92
C LEU A 106 -0.33 8.94 3.24
N PRO A 107 0.76 8.25 3.58
CA PRO A 107 2.05 8.46 2.94
C PRO A 107 2.08 7.98 1.49
N ASN A 108 2.99 8.57 0.71
CA ASN A 108 3.39 8.09 -0.60
C ASN A 108 4.88 7.78 -0.58
N THR A 109 5.25 6.58 -0.97
CA THR A 109 6.65 6.16 -1.04
C THR A 109 7.39 6.92 -2.13
N ARG A 110 8.72 7.00 -2.00
CA ARG A 110 9.61 7.58 -3.01
C ARG A 110 9.34 6.99 -4.39
N GLY A 111 9.47 7.80 -5.42
CA GLY A 111 9.28 7.41 -6.82
C GLY A 111 7.84 7.45 -7.32
N THR A 112 6.83 7.41 -6.43
CA THR A 112 5.43 7.64 -6.85
C THR A 112 5.24 9.08 -7.33
N HIS A 113 4.29 9.33 -8.21
CA HIS A 113 4.07 10.66 -8.81
C HIS A 113 3.81 11.78 -7.79
N TYR A 114 3.47 11.44 -6.55
CA TYR A 114 3.37 12.42 -5.45
C TYR A 114 4.72 12.70 -4.77
N SER A 115 5.69 11.78 -4.86
CA SER A 115 6.95 11.78 -4.12
C SER A 115 8.13 11.56 -5.07
N GLN A 116 8.24 12.41 -6.12
CA GLN A 116 9.31 12.36 -7.13
C GLN A 116 10.38 13.45 -6.95
N ASP A 117 10.33 14.18 -5.84
CA ASP A 117 11.30 15.22 -5.55
C ASP A 117 12.46 14.67 -4.70
N HIS A 118 13.64 15.30 -4.86
CA HIS A 118 14.84 15.00 -4.08
C HIS A 118 15.66 16.30 -3.93
N ILE A 119 16.42 16.43 -2.83
CA ILE A 119 17.20 17.64 -2.53
C ILE A 119 18.28 17.98 -3.58
N THR A 120 18.82 16.96 -4.27
CA THR A 120 19.92 17.14 -5.25
C THR A 120 19.71 16.42 -6.58
N LEU A 121 18.90 15.35 -6.62
CA LEU A 121 18.68 14.51 -7.80
C LEU A 121 17.39 14.92 -8.53
N ASN A 122 17.36 14.73 -9.84
CA ASN A 122 16.19 14.99 -10.68
C ASN A 122 15.62 13.68 -11.22
N SER A 123 14.39 13.33 -10.87
CA SER A 123 13.72 12.07 -11.26
C SER A 123 13.59 11.89 -12.78
N ASN A 124 13.57 12.97 -13.56
CA ASN A 124 13.43 12.91 -15.03
C ASN A 124 14.76 12.83 -15.79
N ARG A 125 15.88 13.15 -15.14
CA ARG A 125 17.18 13.33 -15.83
C ARG A 125 18.31 12.53 -15.20
N ASP A 126 18.15 12.07 -13.96
CA ASP A 126 19.21 11.40 -13.21
C ASP A 126 18.78 9.99 -12.83
N SER A 127 19.39 8.99 -13.47
CA SER A 127 19.09 7.58 -13.17
C SER A 127 19.45 7.18 -11.73
N ARG A 128 20.38 7.90 -11.07
CA ARG A 128 20.72 7.68 -9.67
C ARG A 128 19.54 7.93 -8.74
N TYR A 129 18.59 8.80 -9.12
CA TYR A 129 17.35 9.00 -8.39
C TYR A 129 16.58 7.69 -8.19
N TRP A 130 16.61 6.78 -9.19
CA TRP A 130 15.88 5.53 -9.22
C TRP A 130 16.65 4.34 -8.63
N GLN A 131 17.88 4.56 -8.11
CA GLN A 131 18.70 3.52 -7.52
C GLN A 131 18.33 3.27 -6.05
N PHE A 132 17.09 2.86 -5.82
CA PHE A 132 16.58 2.45 -4.52
C PHE A 132 15.79 1.14 -4.61
N THR A 133 15.75 0.42 -3.53
CA THR A 133 15.14 -0.90 -3.39
C THR A 133 14.16 -0.92 -2.21
N LEU A 134 13.62 -2.09 -1.88
CA LEU A 134 12.83 -2.30 -0.66
C LEU A 134 13.59 -1.83 0.60
N THR A 135 14.92 -2.00 0.64
CA THR A 135 15.70 -1.62 1.82
C THR A 135 15.64 -0.12 2.09
N GLU A 136 15.92 0.71 1.08
CA GLU A 136 15.92 2.16 1.23
C GLU A 136 14.52 2.68 1.58
N MET A 137 13.48 2.15 0.94
CA MET A 137 12.09 2.48 1.27
C MET A 137 11.75 2.13 2.73
N ALA A 138 12.26 1.01 3.23
CA ALA A 138 12.04 0.57 4.61
C ALA A 138 12.78 1.44 5.62
N VAL A 139 14.09 1.65 5.43
CA VAL A 139 14.95 2.26 6.47
C VAL A 139 14.99 3.79 6.45
N TYR A 140 14.52 4.41 5.36
CA TYR A 140 14.48 5.86 5.26
C TYR A 140 13.06 6.43 5.20
N ASP A 141 12.16 5.88 4.37
CA ASP A 141 10.82 6.46 4.17
C ASP A 141 9.96 6.29 5.42
N ILE A 142 9.84 5.07 5.92
CA ILE A 142 8.99 4.78 7.09
C ILE A 142 9.47 5.56 8.32
N PRO A 143 10.78 5.54 8.69
CA PRO A 143 11.24 6.30 9.84
C PRO A 143 11.05 7.82 9.72
N ALA A 144 11.26 8.39 8.52
CA ALA A 144 11.05 9.81 8.29
C ALA A 144 9.58 10.19 8.52
N VAL A 145 8.66 9.43 7.94
CA VAL A 145 7.22 9.68 8.06
C VAL A 145 6.73 9.47 9.49
N VAL A 146 7.07 8.35 10.12
CA VAL A 146 6.62 8.04 11.48
C VAL A 146 7.11 9.09 12.46
N ARG A 147 8.39 9.42 12.46
CA ARG A 147 8.96 10.43 13.37
C ARG A 147 8.32 11.81 13.17
N TYR A 148 8.08 12.21 11.93
CA TYR A 148 7.36 13.44 11.62
C TYR A 148 5.95 13.45 12.21
N ILE A 149 5.19 12.38 12.02
CA ILE A 149 3.82 12.26 12.56
C ILE A 149 3.84 12.33 14.09
N LEU A 150 4.75 11.62 14.75
CA LEU A 150 4.90 11.65 16.21
C LEU A 150 5.16 13.05 16.72
N GLN A 151 6.04 13.81 16.03
CA GLN A 151 6.34 15.19 16.38
C GLN A 151 5.12 16.11 16.22
N ILE A 152 4.40 16.01 15.08
CA ILE A 152 3.23 16.86 14.79
C ILE A 152 2.05 16.57 15.72
N THR A 153 1.87 15.31 16.10
CA THR A 153 0.72 14.87 16.90
C THR A 153 1.02 14.78 18.39
N ASN A 154 2.28 14.99 18.77
CA ASN A 154 2.78 14.78 20.15
C ASN A 154 2.39 13.40 20.70
N SER A 155 2.54 12.37 19.87
CA SER A 155 2.21 10.98 20.19
C SER A 155 3.49 10.16 20.36
N ASP A 156 3.46 9.11 21.19
CA ASP A 156 4.61 8.22 21.42
C ASP A 156 4.73 7.10 20.38
N SER A 157 3.62 6.77 19.72
CA SER A 157 3.57 5.70 18.72
C SER A 157 2.44 5.92 17.73
N VAL A 158 2.53 5.28 16.54
CA VAL A 158 1.49 5.22 15.54
C VAL A 158 0.92 3.81 15.45
N SER A 159 -0.33 3.69 15.01
CA SER A 159 -0.83 2.45 14.42
C SER A 159 -0.42 2.43 12.95
N TYR A 160 0.10 1.32 12.47
CA TYR A 160 0.54 1.17 11.09
C TYR A 160 -0.25 0.05 10.42
N ILE A 161 -0.96 0.38 9.35
CA ILE A 161 -1.61 -0.59 8.48
C ILE A 161 -0.86 -0.56 7.15
N GLY A 162 -0.19 -1.65 6.82
CA GLY A 162 0.46 -1.82 5.53
C GLY A 162 -0.32 -2.75 4.63
N HIS A 163 -0.30 -2.50 3.33
CA HIS A 163 -0.81 -3.41 2.32
C HIS A 163 0.31 -3.87 1.41
N SER A 164 0.38 -5.19 1.11
CA SER A 164 1.31 -5.72 0.11
C SER A 164 2.77 -5.29 0.35
N LEU A 165 3.41 -4.59 -0.60
CA LEU A 165 4.76 -4.04 -0.45
C LEU A 165 4.93 -3.19 0.81
N GLY A 166 3.89 -2.49 1.27
CA GLY A 166 3.92 -1.73 2.52
C GLY A 166 4.15 -2.61 3.75
N THR A 167 3.73 -3.87 3.72
CA THR A 167 4.02 -4.85 4.76
C THR A 167 5.46 -5.33 4.69
N ALA A 168 5.97 -5.61 3.48
CA ALA A 168 7.36 -6.01 3.26
C ALA A 168 8.35 -4.95 3.75
N GLN A 169 8.05 -3.66 3.52
CA GLN A 169 8.86 -2.55 4.02
C GLN A 169 8.90 -2.54 5.55
N MET A 170 7.77 -2.75 6.23
CA MET A 170 7.73 -2.77 7.68
C MET A 170 8.45 -4.02 8.25
N PHE A 171 8.27 -5.21 7.67
CA PHE A 171 9.04 -6.39 8.08
C PHE A 171 10.53 -6.19 7.88
N ALA A 172 10.95 -5.61 6.75
CA ALA A 172 12.35 -5.30 6.50
C ALA A 172 12.90 -4.30 7.54
N LEU A 173 12.15 -3.22 7.83
CA LEU A 173 12.54 -2.24 8.83
C LEU A 173 12.70 -2.85 10.22
N LEU A 174 11.69 -3.55 10.71
CA LEU A 174 11.71 -4.14 12.06
C LEU A 174 12.77 -5.23 12.19
N SER A 175 13.10 -5.95 11.13
CA SER A 175 14.17 -6.94 11.14
C SER A 175 15.56 -6.31 11.23
N LEU A 176 15.78 -5.17 10.54
CA LEU A 176 17.06 -4.46 10.52
C LEU A 176 17.25 -3.49 11.68
N VAL A 177 16.16 -2.93 12.19
CA VAL A 177 16.12 -1.93 13.26
C VAL A 177 15.05 -2.33 14.29
N PRO A 178 15.25 -3.39 15.06
CA PRO A 178 14.23 -3.92 15.99
C PRO A 178 13.69 -2.87 16.97
N ASP A 179 14.53 -1.98 17.48
CA ASP A 179 14.13 -0.92 18.41
C ASP A 179 13.08 0.04 17.83
N PHE A 180 12.87 0.04 16.49
CA PHE A 180 11.87 0.89 15.88
C PHE A 180 10.43 0.46 16.25
N GLU A 181 10.25 -0.78 16.73
CA GLU A 181 8.94 -1.30 17.18
C GLU A 181 8.29 -0.44 18.28
N GLN A 182 9.09 0.27 19.09
CA GLN A 182 8.57 1.16 20.13
C GLN A 182 7.61 2.21 19.58
N PHE A 183 7.79 2.62 18.31
CA PHE A 183 6.99 3.62 17.63
C PHE A 183 5.78 3.03 16.87
N ILE A 184 5.66 1.71 16.77
CA ILE A 184 4.63 1.02 15.97
C ILE A 184 3.76 0.14 16.88
N LYS A 185 2.49 0.54 17.09
CA LYS A 185 1.56 -0.16 18.00
C LYS A 185 0.08 0.04 17.59
N PRO A 186 -0.57 -0.93 16.91
CA PRO A 186 -0.01 -2.15 16.31
C PRO A 186 0.58 -1.95 14.91
N PHE A 187 1.25 -2.96 14.38
CA PHE A 187 1.47 -3.21 12.98
C PHE A 187 0.42 -4.21 12.47
N ILE A 188 -0.44 -3.76 11.57
CA ILE A 188 -1.44 -4.58 10.89
C ILE A 188 -0.99 -4.79 9.45
N ALA A 189 -0.77 -6.02 9.06
CA ALA A 189 -0.31 -6.40 7.74
C ALA A 189 -1.47 -7.02 6.94
N LEU A 190 -1.95 -6.28 5.94
CA LEU A 190 -2.97 -6.73 4.98
C LEU A 190 -2.27 -7.30 3.76
N ALA A 191 -2.62 -8.52 3.34
CA ALA A 191 -1.94 -9.24 2.27
C ALA A 191 -0.40 -9.26 2.49
N PRO A 192 0.09 -9.89 3.58
CA PRO A 192 1.47 -9.74 4.05
C PRO A 192 2.49 -10.32 3.09
N ILE A 193 3.50 -9.52 2.73
CA ILE A 193 4.60 -9.90 1.84
C ILE A 193 5.92 -9.92 2.63
N ALA A 194 6.60 -11.06 2.59
CA ALA A 194 8.02 -11.25 2.90
C ALA A 194 8.62 -12.26 1.91
N TYR A 195 7.97 -13.38 1.73
CA TYR A 195 8.31 -14.39 0.74
C TYR A 195 7.42 -14.25 -0.49
N LEU A 196 7.96 -14.57 -1.66
CA LEU A 196 7.26 -14.54 -2.95
C LEU A 196 7.56 -15.81 -3.79
N GLY A 197 8.01 -16.88 -3.13
CA GLY A 197 8.42 -18.10 -3.80
C GLY A 197 7.29 -18.90 -4.45
N HIS A 198 6.05 -18.68 -4.00
CA HIS A 198 4.88 -19.46 -4.41
C HIS A 198 3.81 -18.61 -5.12
N ILE A 199 4.16 -17.37 -5.54
CA ILE A 199 3.20 -16.51 -6.25
C ILE A 199 2.61 -17.21 -7.48
N GLU A 200 1.29 -17.09 -7.67
CA GLU A 200 0.54 -17.63 -8.82
C GLU A 200 0.09 -16.53 -9.80
N SER A 201 0.31 -15.28 -9.45
CA SER A 201 0.01 -14.10 -10.27
C SER A 201 0.71 -14.13 -11.64
N ILE A 202 0.04 -13.64 -12.68
CA ILE A 202 0.68 -13.40 -13.99
C ILE A 202 1.86 -12.42 -13.89
N GLY A 203 1.98 -11.64 -12.83
CA GLY A 203 3.15 -10.81 -12.53
C GLY A 203 4.46 -11.60 -12.52
N ARG A 204 4.40 -12.92 -12.26
CA ARG A 204 5.54 -13.84 -12.38
C ARG A 204 6.16 -13.87 -13.78
N LEU A 205 5.37 -13.57 -14.82
CA LEU A 205 5.89 -13.50 -16.20
C LEU A 205 6.90 -12.37 -16.40
N GLY A 206 6.93 -11.38 -15.52
CA GLY A 206 7.92 -10.30 -15.53
C GLY A 206 9.28 -10.70 -14.93
N VAL A 207 9.37 -11.81 -14.21
CA VAL A 207 10.61 -12.25 -13.52
C VAL A 207 11.82 -12.39 -14.45
N PRO A 208 11.72 -12.93 -15.68
CA PRO A 208 12.84 -13.01 -16.61
C PRO A 208 13.42 -11.64 -17.03
N LEU A 209 12.69 -10.56 -16.80
CA LEU A 209 13.15 -9.19 -17.10
C LEU A 209 14.07 -8.61 -16.01
N GLU A 210 14.27 -9.31 -14.87
CA GLU A 210 15.10 -8.84 -13.75
C GLU A 210 16.46 -8.31 -14.19
N PRO A 211 17.25 -8.99 -15.02
CA PRO A 211 18.57 -8.49 -15.38
C PRO A 211 18.52 -7.15 -16.13
N ILE A 212 17.49 -6.93 -16.94
CA ILE A 212 17.27 -5.69 -17.68
C ILE A 212 16.84 -4.58 -16.71
N LEU A 213 15.87 -4.87 -15.83
CA LEU A 213 15.39 -3.91 -14.84
C LEU A 213 16.50 -3.44 -13.89
N ARG A 214 17.39 -4.36 -13.51
CA ARG A 214 18.57 -4.08 -12.68
C ARG A 214 19.62 -3.27 -13.41
N ALA A 215 19.85 -3.55 -14.70
CA ALA A 215 20.86 -2.86 -15.51
C ALA A 215 20.49 -1.40 -15.83
N PHE A 216 19.18 -1.09 -15.91
CA PHE A 216 18.69 0.22 -16.31
C PHE A 216 17.77 0.81 -15.22
N PRO A 217 18.36 1.43 -14.16
CA PRO A 217 17.59 2.09 -13.12
C PRO A 217 16.81 3.27 -13.70
N GLY A 218 15.50 3.25 -13.52
CA GLY A 218 14.60 4.26 -14.06
C GLY A 218 13.17 4.09 -13.51
N PRO A 219 12.24 4.96 -13.93
CA PRO A 219 10.84 4.79 -13.60
C PRO A 219 10.24 3.63 -14.38
N LEU A 220 9.50 2.78 -13.70
CA LEU A 220 8.63 1.77 -14.30
C LEU A 220 7.20 2.03 -13.87
N GLY A 221 6.32 2.22 -14.84
CA GLY A 221 4.91 2.52 -14.63
C GLY A 221 4.32 3.19 -15.85
N ILE A 222 3.02 3.29 -15.89
CA ILE A 222 2.31 4.01 -16.96
C ILE A 222 2.27 5.49 -16.55
N PRO A 223 2.78 6.43 -17.38
CA PRO A 223 2.65 7.85 -17.08
C PRO A 223 1.19 8.26 -16.79
N VAL A 224 0.96 9.06 -15.75
CA VAL A 224 -0.39 9.42 -15.29
C VAL A 224 -1.34 9.87 -16.41
N PRO A 225 -0.94 10.74 -17.38
CA PRO A 225 -1.84 11.10 -18.48
C PRO A 225 -2.25 9.92 -19.36
N ILE A 226 -1.33 8.95 -19.58
CA ILE A 226 -1.62 7.74 -20.35
C ILE A 226 -2.51 6.79 -19.54
N ALA A 227 -2.22 6.62 -18.26
CA ALA A 227 -3.06 5.82 -17.36
C ALA A 227 -4.50 6.36 -17.31
N GLN A 228 -4.68 7.68 -17.26
CA GLN A 228 -5.99 8.32 -17.32
C GLN A 228 -6.71 8.04 -18.65
N ILE A 229 -6.02 8.13 -19.78
CA ILE A 229 -6.60 7.80 -21.10
C ILE A 229 -7.01 6.33 -21.14
N ILE A 230 -6.16 5.41 -20.70
CA ILE A 230 -6.49 3.98 -20.63
C ILE A 230 -7.67 3.75 -19.67
N GLY A 231 -7.66 4.35 -18.49
CA GLY A 231 -8.74 4.24 -17.51
C GLY A 231 -10.09 4.69 -18.09
N ILE A 232 -10.12 5.83 -18.77
CA ILE A 232 -11.37 6.41 -19.28
C ILE A 232 -11.83 5.71 -20.57
N PHE A 233 -10.95 5.54 -21.56
CA PHE A 233 -11.33 5.11 -22.90
C PHE A 233 -11.23 3.60 -23.13
N VAL A 234 -10.40 2.89 -22.37
CA VAL A 234 -10.25 1.43 -22.47
C VAL A 234 -11.07 0.76 -21.37
N CYS A 235 -10.73 0.98 -20.12
CA CYS A 235 -11.40 0.31 -19.01
C CYS A 235 -12.78 0.91 -18.67
N GLY A 236 -13.07 2.14 -19.11
CA GLY A 236 -14.40 2.75 -19.04
C GLY A 236 -15.33 2.37 -20.19
N ASN A 237 -14.83 1.67 -21.21
CA ASN A 237 -15.64 1.22 -22.35
C ASN A 237 -16.34 -0.09 -22.00
N GLU A 238 -17.67 -0.17 -22.24
CA GLU A 238 -18.48 -1.35 -21.91
C GLU A 238 -17.99 -2.64 -22.57
N LEU A 239 -17.37 -2.56 -23.76
CA LEU A 239 -16.84 -3.72 -24.49
C LEU A 239 -15.47 -4.18 -23.94
N LEU A 240 -14.67 -3.26 -23.38
CA LEU A 240 -13.29 -3.52 -22.97
C LEU A 240 -13.13 -3.65 -21.45
N VAL A 241 -14.12 -3.24 -20.66
CA VAL A 241 -14.07 -3.31 -19.18
C VAL A 241 -13.81 -4.72 -18.68
N ASN A 242 -14.33 -5.74 -19.38
CA ASN A 242 -14.10 -7.13 -19.02
C ASN A 242 -12.62 -7.51 -19.17
N LEU A 243 -11.94 -7.06 -20.22
CA LEU A 243 -10.52 -7.30 -20.42
C LEU A 243 -9.68 -6.67 -19.27
N CYS A 244 -10.01 -5.43 -18.89
CA CYS A 244 -9.35 -4.79 -17.75
C CYS A 244 -9.58 -5.55 -16.43
N ALA A 245 -10.81 -6.01 -16.20
CA ALA A 245 -11.14 -6.81 -15.03
C ALA A 245 -10.43 -8.17 -15.04
N ASP A 246 -10.36 -8.83 -16.19
CA ASP A 246 -9.70 -10.14 -16.31
C ASP A 246 -8.17 -10.03 -16.06
N ILE A 247 -7.53 -8.96 -16.55
CA ILE A 247 -6.13 -8.66 -16.23
C ILE A 247 -5.97 -8.41 -14.73
N PHE A 248 -6.85 -7.62 -14.14
CA PHE A 248 -6.84 -7.35 -12.69
C PHE A 248 -6.97 -8.64 -11.88
N TYR A 249 -7.90 -9.53 -12.24
CA TYR A 249 -8.07 -10.82 -11.56
C TYR A 249 -6.87 -11.76 -11.77
N ALA A 250 -6.28 -11.78 -12.95
CA ALA A 250 -5.11 -12.59 -13.22
C ALA A 250 -3.86 -12.16 -12.41
N ILE A 251 -3.84 -10.89 -11.98
CA ILE A 251 -2.79 -10.38 -11.08
C ILE A 251 -3.11 -10.71 -9.62
N ASN A 252 -4.33 -10.46 -9.18
CA ASN A 252 -4.68 -10.38 -7.76
C ASN A 252 -5.45 -11.59 -7.21
N GLY A 253 -6.14 -12.35 -8.08
CA GLY A 253 -7.08 -13.40 -7.76
C GLY A 253 -8.51 -13.07 -8.23
N TYR A 254 -9.24 -14.09 -8.63
CA TYR A 254 -10.58 -13.90 -9.19
C TYR A 254 -11.63 -13.74 -8.09
N ASP A 255 -12.18 -12.52 -7.94
CA ASP A 255 -13.36 -12.26 -7.11
C ASP A 255 -14.34 -11.29 -7.80
N ALA A 256 -15.24 -11.86 -8.62
CA ALA A 256 -16.25 -11.06 -9.31
C ALA A 256 -17.39 -10.58 -8.39
N GLN A 257 -17.49 -11.05 -7.16
CA GLN A 257 -18.52 -10.63 -6.20
C GLN A 257 -18.10 -9.38 -5.44
N ASN A 258 -16.87 -9.34 -4.95
CA ASN A 258 -16.31 -8.19 -4.27
C ASN A 258 -15.89 -7.08 -5.23
N PHE A 259 -15.41 -7.46 -6.41
CA PHE A 259 -15.06 -6.54 -7.47
C PHE A 259 -16.12 -6.62 -8.57
N ASN A 260 -17.30 -6.08 -8.31
CA ASN A 260 -18.45 -6.26 -9.17
C ASN A 260 -18.30 -5.52 -10.51
N LYS A 261 -18.21 -6.29 -11.62
CA LYS A 261 -18.22 -5.77 -12.99
C LYS A 261 -19.42 -4.84 -13.29
N ILE A 262 -20.57 -5.07 -12.63
CA ILE A 262 -21.79 -4.28 -12.77
C ILE A 262 -21.65 -2.92 -12.08
N TYR A 263 -20.89 -2.81 -10.98
CA TYR A 263 -20.51 -1.51 -10.44
C TYR A 263 -19.64 -0.73 -11.45
N ALA A 264 -18.80 -1.42 -12.22
CA ALA A 264 -18.09 -0.82 -13.34
C ALA A 264 -19.06 -0.31 -14.44
N SER A 265 -20.14 -1.02 -14.77
CA SER A 265 -21.07 -0.64 -15.84
C SER A 265 -22.27 0.20 -15.39
N ALA A 266 -22.83 -0.01 -14.20
CA ALA A 266 -23.93 0.80 -13.66
C ALA A 266 -23.48 2.20 -13.26
N TYR A 267 -22.21 2.35 -12.89
CA TYR A 267 -21.58 3.63 -12.64
C TYR A 267 -21.24 4.40 -13.92
N SER A 268 -21.12 3.72 -15.08
CA SER A 268 -20.83 4.38 -16.36
C SER A 268 -21.96 5.28 -16.86
N LYS A 269 -23.20 5.10 -16.37
CA LYS A 269 -24.34 5.97 -16.77
C LYS A 269 -24.42 7.28 -15.98
N ASN A 270 -23.74 7.42 -14.80
CA ASN A 270 -23.71 8.68 -14.06
C ASN A 270 -22.45 8.93 -13.20
N LEU A 271 -21.52 7.99 -13.06
CA LEU A 271 -20.25 8.20 -12.35
C LEU A 271 -19.18 7.21 -12.83
N VAL A 272 -17.95 7.68 -12.87
CA VAL A 272 -16.72 6.97 -13.23
C VAL A 272 -16.58 5.66 -12.45
N SER A 273 -16.48 4.52 -13.14
CA SER A 273 -16.29 3.21 -12.50
C SER A 273 -14.96 3.16 -11.71
N ILE A 274 -14.88 2.30 -10.68
CA ILE A 274 -13.66 2.14 -9.89
C ILE A 274 -12.50 1.67 -10.78
N VAL A 275 -12.74 0.77 -11.74
CA VAL A 275 -11.70 0.26 -12.65
C VAL A 275 -11.01 1.37 -13.46
N PRO A 276 -11.73 2.30 -14.11
CA PRO A 276 -11.09 3.44 -14.75
C PRO A 276 -10.40 4.39 -13.76
N ILE A 277 -10.95 4.56 -12.57
CA ILE A 277 -10.32 5.37 -11.52
C ILE A 277 -9.04 4.68 -11.05
N ASP A 278 -9.09 3.40 -10.71
CA ASP A 278 -7.93 2.63 -10.30
C ASP A 278 -6.89 2.60 -11.43
N ALA A 279 -7.27 2.27 -12.66
CA ALA A 279 -6.37 2.30 -13.81
C ALA A 279 -5.76 3.69 -14.07
N ALA A 280 -6.54 4.76 -13.89
CA ALA A 280 -6.06 6.13 -14.05
C ALA A 280 -5.10 6.57 -12.93
N HIS A 281 -5.15 5.92 -11.77
CA HIS A 281 -4.33 6.22 -10.60
C HIS A 281 -3.30 5.14 -10.27
N SER A 282 -3.45 3.90 -10.80
CA SER A 282 -2.52 2.78 -10.63
C SER A 282 -1.22 2.93 -11.43
N GLY A 283 -1.11 3.92 -12.29
CA GLY A 283 0.12 4.20 -13.05
C GLY A 283 1.27 4.77 -12.22
N ALA A 284 1.29 4.54 -10.92
CA ALA A 284 2.34 5.04 -10.06
C ALA A 284 3.70 4.52 -10.49
N SER A 285 4.60 5.44 -10.84
CA SER A 285 5.98 5.08 -11.13
C SER A 285 6.63 4.47 -9.90
N VAL A 286 7.33 3.36 -10.11
CA VAL A 286 8.17 2.70 -9.12
C VAL A 286 9.54 2.49 -9.77
N SER A 287 10.60 2.45 -8.98
CA SER A 287 11.92 2.13 -9.52
C SER A 287 11.94 0.73 -10.15
N THR A 288 12.59 0.61 -11.32
CA THR A 288 12.93 -0.69 -11.92
C THR A 288 13.68 -1.59 -10.93
N TRP A 289 14.48 -1.01 -10.03
CA TRP A 289 15.19 -1.76 -8.99
C TRP A 289 14.26 -2.37 -7.94
N VAL A 290 13.13 -1.74 -7.64
CA VAL A 290 12.13 -2.34 -6.75
C VAL A 290 11.50 -3.57 -7.41
N TYR A 291 11.13 -3.48 -8.70
CA TYR A 291 10.62 -4.65 -9.42
C TYR A 291 11.68 -5.75 -9.60
N ALA A 292 12.94 -5.38 -9.90
CA ALA A 292 14.04 -6.33 -9.95
C ALA A 292 14.20 -7.02 -8.59
N HIS A 293 14.09 -6.28 -7.48
CA HIS A 293 14.16 -6.86 -6.14
C HIS A 293 13.02 -7.86 -5.88
N LEU A 294 11.78 -7.50 -6.22
CA LEU A 294 10.65 -8.43 -6.10
C LEU A 294 10.87 -9.69 -6.96
N ALA A 295 11.37 -9.54 -8.20
CA ALA A 295 11.71 -10.67 -9.05
C ALA A 295 12.80 -11.57 -8.44
N GLN A 296 13.81 -10.97 -7.80
CA GLN A 296 14.85 -11.73 -7.06
C GLN A 296 14.25 -12.49 -5.87
N LEU A 297 13.28 -11.92 -5.14
CA LEU A 297 12.59 -12.62 -4.05
C LEU A 297 11.79 -13.83 -4.57
N VAL A 298 11.16 -13.70 -5.75
CA VAL A 298 10.43 -14.80 -6.41
C VAL A 298 11.40 -15.95 -6.77
N VAL A 299 12.52 -15.64 -7.41
CA VAL A 299 13.50 -16.66 -7.86
C VAL A 299 14.19 -17.34 -6.67
N ASN A 300 14.63 -16.53 -5.71
CA ASN A 300 15.43 -17.02 -4.59
C ASN A 300 14.59 -17.66 -3.48
N LYS A 301 13.27 -17.43 -3.46
CA LYS A 301 12.34 -17.91 -2.44
C LYS A 301 12.76 -17.54 -1.01
N CYS A 302 13.47 -16.43 -0.86
CA CYS A 302 14.03 -15.98 0.42
C CYS A 302 13.83 -14.48 0.56
N PHE A 303 13.49 -14.02 1.76
CA PHE A 303 13.38 -12.59 2.07
C PHE A 303 14.79 -12.03 2.31
N ARG A 304 15.41 -11.49 1.25
CA ARG A 304 16.79 -11.00 1.20
C ARG A 304 16.85 -9.55 0.73
N ARG A 305 17.98 -8.90 1.04
CA ARG A 305 18.34 -7.61 0.45
C ARG A 305 18.64 -7.78 -1.05
N PHE A 306 18.68 -6.65 -1.74
CA PHE A 306 18.84 -6.61 -3.20
C PHE A 306 20.17 -7.23 -3.66
N ASP A 307 20.12 -8.05 -4.71
CA ASP A 307 21.30 -8.64 -5.34
C ASP A 307 21.85 -7.73 -6.43
N TYR A 308 22.92 -7.02 -6.11
CA TYR A 308 23.66 -6.18 -7.07
C TYR A 308 24.59 -6.97 -7.99
N GLY A 309 24.71 -8.31 -7.82
CA GLY A 309 25.72 -9.17 -8.40
C GLY A 309 27.00 -9.22 -7.57
N ILE A 310 27.77 -10.31 -7.71
CA ILE A 310 28.88 -10.68 -6.81
C ILE A 310 29.81 -9.51 -6.46
N THR A 311 30.32 -8.81 -7.48
CA THR A 311 31.28 -7.71 -7.27
C THR A 311 30.67 -6.52 -6.49
N GLN A 312 29.45 -6.17 -6.79
CA GLN A 312 28.78 -5.07 -6.12
C GLN A 312 28.27 -5.49 -4.73
N ASN A 313 27.81 -6.73 -4.56
CA ASN A 313 27.46 -7.28 -3.25
C ASN A 313 28.65 -7.21 -2.29
N GLN A 314 29.87 -7.57 -2.78
CA GLN A 314 31.09 -7.48 -1.98
C GLN A 314 31.36 -6.04 -1.51
N ARG A 315 31.03 -5.03 -2.32
CA ARG A 315 31.17 -3.60 -1.95
C ARG A 315 30.08 -3.13 -0.99
N HIS A 316 28.84 -3.55 -1.20
CA HIS A 316 27.67 -3.10 -0.40
C HIS A 316 27.52 -3.87 0.90
N TYR A 317 27.85 -5.17 0.91
CA TYR A 317 27.55 -6.08 2.01
C TYR A 317 28.77 -6.74 2.63
N GLY A 318 29.97 -6.60 2.02
CA GLY A 318 31.17 -7.30 2.44
C GLY A 318 31.17 -8.81 2.11
N GLN A 319 30.20 -9.28 1.34
CA GLN A 319 30.06 -10.70 0.95
C GLN A 319 29.48 -10.82 -0.47
N ALA A 320 29.69 -12.00 -1.11
CA ALA A 320 29.31 -12.23 -2.50
C ALA A 320 27.80 -12.30 -2.74
N THR A 321 27.03 -12.69 -1.73
CA THR A 321 25.57 -12.85 -1.80
C THR A 321 24.87 -11.83 -0.90
N PRO A 322 23.65 -11.36 -1.26
CA PRO A 322 22.92 -10.43 -0.40
C PRO A 322 22.51 -11.10 0.92
N PRO A 323 22.60 -10.40 2.06
CA PRO A 323 22.14 -10.90 3.34
C PRO A 323 20.61 -11.01 3.38
N SER A 324 20.09 -11.95 4.15
CA SER A 324 18.67 -12.03 4.45
C SER A 324 18.23 -10.91 5.38
N TYR A 325 16.95 -10.52 5.32
CA TYR A 325 16.32 -9.76 6.38
C TYR A 325 16.08 -10.70 7.57
N PRO A 326 16.69 -10.45 8.73
CA PRO A 326 16.63 -11.39 9.86
C PRO A 326 15.29 -11.26 10.60
N LEU A 327 14.22 -11.87 10.07
CA LEU A 327 12.87 -11.82 10.65
C LEU A 327 12.83 -12.29 12.11
N CYS A 328 13.73 -13.19 12.51
CA CYS A 328 13.86 -13.64 13.88
C CYS A 328 14.31 -12.54 14.87
N ASN A 329 14.84 -11.41 14.38
CA ASN A 329 15.19 -10.26 15.20
C ASN A 329 13.97 -9.39 15.56
N ILE A 330 12.83 -9.61 14.92
CA ILE A 330 11.60 -8.89 15.24
C ILE A 330 11.11 -9.35 16.61
N THR A 331 11.03 -8.42 17.56
CA THR A 331 10.64 -8.68 18.95
C THR A 331 9.24 -8.19 19.28
N SER A 332 8.63 -7.44 18.35
CA SER A 332 7.28 -6.88 18.50
C SER A 332 6.21 -7.96 18.59
N ARG A 333 5.42 -7.92 19.68
CA ARG A 333 4.20 -8.73 19.84
C ARG A 333 2.94 -8.01 19.38
N ASN A 334 3.09 -6.82 18.78
CA ASN A 334 1.98 -5.99 18.33
C ASN A 334 1.77 -6.13 16.81
N ILE A 335 1.89 -7.34 16.27
CA ILE A 335 1.75 -7.63 14.83
C ILE A 335 0.50 -8.48 14.61
N ALA A 336 -0.38 -8.03 13.72
CA ALA A 336 -1.52 -8.81 13.24
C ALA A 336 -1.42 -8.99 11.72
N LEU A 337 -1.70 -10.21 11.25
CA LEU A 337 -1.69 -10.57 9.83
C LEU A 337 -3.12 -10.84 9.37
N PHE A 338 -3.48 -10.30 8.21
CA PHE A 338 -4.76 -10.55 7.54
C PHE A 338 -4.49 -11.03 6.12
N ARG A 339 -4.97 -12.23 5.78
CA ARG A 339 -4.73 -12.87 4.47
C ARG A 339 -6.00 -13.42 3.85
N GLY A 340 -6.06 -13.37 2.52
CA GLY A 340 -7.09 -13.99 1.72
C GLY A 340 -6.65 -15.38 1.21
N LEU A 341 -7.61 -16.29 1.01
CA LEU A 341 -7.30 -17.61 0.45
C LEU A 341 -7.08 -17.60 -1.07
N ASN A 342 -7.56 -16.57 -1.76
CA ASN A 342 -7.46 -16.41 -3.20
C ASN A 342 -6.47 -15.29 -3.59
N ASP A 343 -5.52 -14.99 -2.71
CA ASP A 343 -4.46 -14.01 -2.96
C ASP A 343 -3.33 -14.66 -3.78
N LEU A 344 -3.17 -14.24 -5.05
CA LEU A 344 -2.16 -14.78 -5.96
C LEU A 344 -0.77 -14.16 -5.77
N LEU A 345 -0.64 -13.13 -4.93
CA LEU A 345 0.62 -12.44 -4.64
C LEU A 345 1.12 -12.74 -3.23
N ALA A 346 0.29 -12.53 -2.20
CA ALA A 346 0.59 -12.93 -0.84
C ALA A 346 0.09 -14.37 -0.60
N ASP A 347 0.71 -15.32 -1.31
CA ASP A 347 0.33 -16.73 -1.28
C ASP A 347 0.37 -17.29 0.14
N ASN A 348 -0.58 -18.18 0.46
CA ASN A 348 -0.75 -18.72 1.79
C ASN A 348 0.45 -19.54 2.29
N MET A 349 1.22 -20.19 1.38
CA MET A 349 2.46 -20.88 1.75
C MET A 349 3.54 -19.87 2.12
N ASP A 350 3.68 -18.78 1.37
CA ASP A 350 4.64 -17.72 1.63
C ASP A 350 4.32 -16.97 2.94
N VAL A 351 3.04 -16.70 3.22
CA VAL A 351 2.61 -16.16 4.52
C VAL A 351 2.87 -17.14 5.67
N SER A 352 2.68 -18.43 5.45
CA SER A 352 2.98 -19.45 6.47
C SER A 352 4.48 -19.54 6.77
N LEU A 353 5.34 -19.38 5.75
CA LEU A 353 6.79 -19.25 5.95
C LEU A 353 7.14 -18.01 6.76
N LEU A 354 6.51 -16.88 6.49
CA LEU A 354 6.70 -15.65 7.28
C LEU A 354 6.38 -15.91 8.76
N VAL A 355 5.21 -16.50 9.05
CA VAL A 355 4.79 -16.81 10.43
C VAL A 355 5.80 -17.72 11.13
N GLN A 356 6.34 -18.73 10.44
CA GLN A 356 7.34 -19.64 11.00
C GLN A 356 8.68 -18.95 11.32
N GLN A 357 9.02 -17.89 10.60
CA GLN A 357 10.27 -17.15 10.81
C GLN A 357 10.17 -16.05 11.88
N LEU A 358 8.96 -15.65 12.24
CA LEU A 358 8.74 -14.73 13.35
C LEU A 358 8.91 -15.46 14.69
N SER A 359 9.82 -14.95 15.53
CA SER A 359 10.13 -15.56 16.84
C SER A 359 9.16 -15.14 17.96
N VAL A 360 8.14 -14.36 17.62
CA VAL A 360 7.20 -13.76 18.57
C VAL A 360 5.77 -14.22 18.28
N PRO A 361 4.91 -14.31 19.29
CA PRO A 361 3.49 -14.52 19.06
C PRO A 361 2.87 -13.30 18.38
N LEU A 362 1.98 -13.56 17.43
CA LEU A 362 1.20 -12.53 16.75
C LEU A 362 0.00 -12.12 17.62
N LEU A 363 -0.44 -10.86 17.47
CA LEU A 363 -1.75 -10.41 17.99
C LEU A 363 -2.87 -11.20 17.34
N ASP A 364 -2.76 -11.40 16.02
CA ASP A 364 -3.71 -12.19 15.24
C ASP A 364 -3.04 -12.70 13.96
N ASN A 365 -3.54 -13.82 13.45
CA ASN A 365 -3.19 -14.37 12.14
C ASN A 365 -4.50 -14.80 11.47
N TYR A 366 -5.23 -13.80 11.01
CA TYR A 366 -6.60 -13.94 10.53
C TYR A 366 -6.64 -14.31 9.06
N ILE A 367 -7.41 -15.36 8.77
CA ILE A 367 -7.77 -15.76 7.41
C ILE A 367 -9.18 -15.24 7.16
N VAL A 368 -9.34 -14.38 6.15
CA VAL A 368 -10.67 -13.88 5.78
C VAL A 368 -11.56 -15.07 5.39
N PRO A 369 -12.77 -15.20 5.98
CA PRO A 369 -13.62 -16.37 5.75
C PRO A 369 -14.12 -16.53 4.30
N ASP A 370 -14.14 -15.43 3.51
CA ASP A 370 -14.48 -15.50 2.10
C ASP A 370 -13.37 -16.22 1.31
N PRO A 371 -13.64 -17.41 0.74
CA PRO A 371 -12.63 -18.18 0.02
C PRO A 371 -12.16 -17.51 -1.29
N LYS A 372 -12.85 -16.46 -1.75
CA LYS A 372 -12.50 -15.70 -2.94
C LYS A 372 -11.72 -14.43 -2.63
N TRP A 373 -11.55 -14.09 -1.35
CA TRP A 373 -10.85 -12.87 -0.94
C TRP A 373 -9.45 -12.81 -1.52
N ASN A 374 -9.23 -11.83 -2.41
CA ASN A 374 -8.01 -11.66 -3.18
C ASN A 374 -7.08 -10.57 -2.60
N HIS A 375 -5.98 -10.30 -3.29
CA HIS A 375 -4.96 -9.36 -2.86
C HIS A 375 -5.48 -7.92 -2.67
N GLN A 376 -6.37 -7.46 -3.55
CA GLN A 376 -6.86 -6.07 -3.55
C GLN A 376 -8.15 -5.88 -2.76
N ASP A 377 -8.83 -6.93 -2.36
CA ASP A 377 -10.10 -6.82 -1.62
C ASP A 377 -9.93 -6.08 -0.28
N PHE A 378 -8.74 -6.09 0.31
CA PHE A 378 -8.40 -5.29 1.49
C PHE A 378 -8.48 -3.77 1.27
N GLN A 379 -8.44 -3.30 0.01
CA GLN A 379 -8.50 -1.88 -0.33
C GLN A 379 -9.72 -1.52 -1.16
N LEU A 380 -10.12 -2.40 -2.08
CA LEU A 380 -11.15 -2.14 -3.09
C LEU A 380 -12.41 -2.98 -2.91
N GLY A 381 -12.39 -3.98 -2.04
CA GLY A 381 -13.53 -4.86 -1.78
C GLY A 381 -14.75 -4.08 -1.30
N THR A 382 -15.93 -4.45 -1.81
CA THR A 382 -17.21 -3.86 -1.41
C THR A 382 -17.81 -4.51 -0.17
N TYR A 383 -17.30 -5.68 0.22
CA TYR A 383 -17.72 -6.48 1.38
C TYR A 383 -16.64 -6.47 2.45
N GLN A 384 -16.62 -5.45 3.29
CA GLN A 384 -15.62 -5.33 4.35
C GLN A 384 -16.20 -5.55 5.77
N GLY A 385 -17.41 -6.01 5.86
CA GLY A 385 -18.14 -6.10 7.13
C GLY A 385 -18.67 -7.47 7.48
N ALA A 386 -17.96 -8.55 7.16
CA ALA A 386 -18.30 -9.88 7.65
C ALA A 386 -17.31 -10.33 8.72
#